data_83fcb4014a6f1f7869bd2f8c5b20a829
#
_entry.id   83fcb4014a6f1f7869bd2f8c5b20a829
#
_cell.length_a   1.000
_cell.length_b   1.000
_cell.length_c   1.000
_cell.angle_alpha   90.00
_cell.angle_beta   90.00
_cell.angle_gamma   90.00
#
_symmetry.space_group_name_H-M   'P 1'
#
loop_
_entity.id
_entity.type
_entity.pdbx_description
1 polymer ?
#
loop_
_entity_poly.entity_id
_entity_poly.type
_entity_poly.pdbx_seq_one_letter_code
_entity_poly.pdbx_strand_id
1 'polypeptide(L)'
;MANIAASGIVLEPLTKDNYDNWSCLVRNYLLGHGLWEVVISVAEMGVGSKEEIEKWNMKNAKALHIIQLACGSENLAHIKDLHTAKEAWNYFSASYGSELKADSDIEQGVVDDSLHHYRSLHRFIESGEWNDAKAFMNRDETAMFSTSSSGRTVLHVAVIAGHDEIVKKLVKEGKDKLVKMKDKRGYTALALVAELTGNTNIAKCMVEKKGGELIGQDLLSMKNNDGEIPVLLAAAKGHKEMTSYLFARTRMEDMANNNYHNGVLLLTRCINAEIFGVALSLLQQFPHLPLAHKSKSKSDGVQPLYALARMPSMFLSGSSYGFIRRFLYKILRLPEKKVQNLYGIAVIVTNGSLHEKQIKTSFMGRIFGWIFNILKISQVQLFGRLVIHVYMSFQDLVISNLSGIREIYNKKMTHRLVLEILNCLYQRIQKFKESELREASAYDAMLQAAKHGNIEFIDAMRKANPDLLWAIDKNKRGIFSHAILNRQKVVFQLIHDETVNGRKEIVRCRVDAFGNSLLHLAGNLGPSADLHRRSGPALQMQREILWFKINTGSGENCAPQV
;
A
#
# COMPACT_ATOMS: atom_id res chain seq x y z
N MET A 1 24.52 -2.39 -7.59
CA MET A 1 23.66 -1.34 -8.18
C MET A 1 22.38 -2.00 -8.66
N ALA A 2 21.24 -1.67 -8.09
CA ALA A 2 19.97 -2.25 -8.51
C ALA A 2 19.59 -1.65 -9.88
N ASN A 3 19.40 -2.50 -10.89
CA ASN A 3 18.95 -2.08 -12.21
C ASN A 3 17.48 -1.70 -12.14
N ILE A 4 17.18 -0.42 -12.35
CA ILE A 4 15.81 0.07 -12.54
C ILE A 4 15.41 -0.33 -13.96
N ALA A 5 14.61 -1.37 -14.11
CA ALA A 5 13.96 -1.67 -15.37
C ALA A 5 12.97 -0.54 -15.71
N ALA A 6 12.81 -0.22 -16.99
CA ALA A 6 11.91 0.83 -17.49
C ALA A 6 10.43 0.65 -17.10
N SER A 7 10.08 -0.46 -16.47
CA SER A 7 8.74 -0.83 -15.95
C SER A 7 8.53 -0.55 -14.46
N GLY A 8 9.53 0.01 -13.74
CA GLY A 8 9.41 0.33 -12.32
C GLY A 8 9.51 -0.89 -11.36
N ILE A 9 9.84 -2.07 -11.84
CA ILE A 9 10.04 -3.26 -11.01
C ILE A 9 11.53 -3.43 -10.74
N VAL A 10 11.91 -3.35 -9.45
CA VAL A 10 13.26 -3.69 -8.98
C VAL A 10 13.28 -5.20 -8.74
N LEU A 11 13.88 -5.94 -9.68
CA LEU A 11 14.16 -7.36 -9.50
C LEU A 11 15.62 -7.52 -9.06
N GLU A 12 15.85 -8.38 -8.07
CA GLU A 12 17.21 -8.81 -7.76
C GLU A 12 17.75 -9.63 -8.94
N PRO A 13 19.02 -9.43 -9.37
CA PRO A 13 19.63 -10.24 -10.42
C PRO A 13 19.51 -11.73 -10.10
N LEU A 14 19.32 -12.55 -11.14
CA LEU A 14 19.22 -14.00 -10.99
C LEU A 14 20.52 -14.59 -10.41
N THR A 15 20.36 -15.37 -9.34
CA THR A 15 21.43 -16.15 -8.70
C THR A 15 20.94 -17.59 -8.48
N LYS A 16 21.83 -18.50 -8.11
CA LYS A 16 21.47 -19.89 -7.77
C LYS A 16 20.49 -19.96 -6.61
N ASP A 17 20.66 -19.09 -5.63
CA ASP A 17 19.88 -19.12 -4.38
C ASP A 17 18.49 -18.47 -4.52
N ASN A 18 18.28 -17.61 -5.54
CA ASN A 18 17.01 -16.88 -5.72
C ASN A 18 16.19 -17.32 -6.92
N TYR A 19 16.60 -18.36 -7.67
CA TYR A 19 15.93 -18.78 -8.92
C TYR A 19 14.43 -19.01 -8.75
N ASP A 20 13.99 -19.69 -7.69
CA ASP A 20 12.56 -19.97 -7.45
C ASP A 20 11.75 -18.67 -7.28
N ASN A 21 12.27 -17.71 -6.53
CA ASN A 21 11.60 -16.42 -6.35
C ASN A 21 11.66 -15.58 -7.63
N TRP A 22 12.82 -15.56 -8.28
CA TRP A 22 13.05 -14.85 -9.53
C TRP A 22 12.12 -15.38 -10.63
N SER A 23 12.08 -16.70 -10.84
CA SER A 23 11.25 -17.34 -11.86
C SER A 23 9.76 -17.07 -11.63
N CYS A 24 9.29 -17.12 -10.37
CA CYS A 24 7.93 -16.79 -10.00
C CYS A 24 7.58 -15.33 -10.33
N LEU A 25 8.45 -14.38 -10.00
CA LEU A 25 8.22 -12.95 -10.24
C LEU A 25 8.21 -12.61 -11.74
N VAL A 26 9.16 -13.14 -12.50
CA VAL A 26 9.24 -12.91 -13.95
C VAL A 26 8.04 -13.55 -14.66
N ARG A 27 7.66 -14.77 -14.27
CA ARG A 27 6.48 -15.46 -14.82
C ARG A 27 5.20 -14.65 -14.58
N ASN A 28 4.99 -14.18 -13.35
CA ASN A 28 3.81 -13.40 -13.01
C ASN A 28 3.77 -12.07 -13.76
N TYR A 29 4.91 -11.44 -13.96
CA TYR A 29 5.01 -10.24 -14.77
C TYR A 29 4.64 -10.50 -16.23
N LEU A 30 5.18 -11.56 -16.83
CA LEU A 30 4.86 -11.97 -18.20
C LEU A 30 3.38 -12.36 -18.38
N LEU A 31 2.79 -13.04 -17.39
CA LEU A 31 1.36 -13.35 -17.36
C LEU A 31 0.49 -12.08 -17.32
N GLY A 32 0.80 -11.15 -16.44
CA GLY A 32 0.07 -9.89 -16.31
C GLY A 32 0.08 -9.01 -17.58
N HIS A 33 1.07 -9.21 -18.45
CA HIS A 33 1.20 -8.50 -19.74
C HIS A 33 0.75 -9.34 -20.96
N GLY A 34 0.19 -10.54 -20.74
CA GLY A 34 -0.25 -11.44 -21.82
C GLY A 34 0.91 -11.95 -22.70
N LEU A 35 2.12 -12.07 -22.10
CA LEU A 35 3.34 -12.48 -22.79
C LEU A 35 3.78 -13.91 -22.45
N TRP A 36 3.15 -14.54 -21.44
CA TRP A 36 3.53 -15.87 -20.99
C TRP A 36 3.24 -16.96 -22.04
N GLU A 37 2.23 -16.76 -22.86
CA GLU A 37 1.86 -17.67 -23.95
C GLU A 37 3.04 -18.01 -24.86
N VAL A 38 3.90 -17.04 -25.23
CA VAL A 38 5.04 -17.25 -26.14
C VAL A 38 6.21 -18.00 -25.46
N VAL A 39 6.21 -18.07 -24.13
CA VAL A 39 7.20 -18.84 -23.37
C VAL A 39 6.80 -20.31 -23.28
N ILE A 40 5.51 -20.62 -23.18
CA ILE A 40 5.00 -22.00 -23.05
C ILE A 40 4.59 -22.62 -24.37
N SER A 41 4.28 -21.82 -25.40
CA SER A 41 3.75 -22.36 -26.67
C SER A 41 4.71 -23.31 -27.37
N VAL A 42 4.17 -24.40 -27.88
CA VAL A 42 4.86 -25.37 -28.73
C VAL A 42 4.80 -24.95 -30.22
N ALA A 43 4.14 -23.82 -30.52
CA ALA A 43 3.97 -23.36 -31.91
C ALA A 43 5.35 -23.04 -32.51
N GLU A 44 5.75 -23.87 -33.45
CA GLU A 44 6.94 -23.67 -34.28
C GLU A 44 6.75 -22.42 -35.14
N MET A 45 7.85 -21.65 -35.30
CA MET A 45 7.92 -20.53 -36.22
C MET A 45 7.45 -20.97 -37.62
N GLY A 46 6.28 -20.49 -38.05
CA GLY A 46 5.87 -20.64 -39.44
C GLY A 46 4.48 -21.15 -39.75
N VAL A 47 3.63 -21.44 -38.76
CA VAL A 47 2.24 -21.91 -39.01
C VAL A 47 1.25 -20.81 -38.61
N GLY A 48 0.82 -19.99 -39.57
CA GLY A 48 -0.17 -18.95 -39.35
C GLY A 48 -0.21 -17.90 -40.45
N SER A 49 -1.18 -16.99 -40.41
CA SER A 49 -1.21 -15.83 -41.30
C SER A 49 -0.05 -14.87 -41.02
N LYS A 50 0.35 -14.07 -42.01
CA LYS A 50 1.47 -13.11 -41.86
C LYS A 50 1.28 -12.18 -40.66
N GLU A 51 0.05 -11.76 -40.39
CA GLU A 51 -0.31 -10.91 -39.24
C GLU A 51 -0.15 -11.64 -37.90
N GLU A 52 -0.43 -12.92 -37.82
CA GLU A 52 -0.26 -13.74 -36.61
C GLU A 52 1.18 -13.95 -36.26
N ILE A 53 2.02 -14.20 -37.30
CA ILE A 53 3.48 -14.34 -37.17
C ILE A 53 4.09 -13.02 -36.67
N GLU A 54 3.68 -11.87 -37.21
CA GLU A 54 4.17 -10.54 -36.77
C GLU A 54 3.77 -10.25 -35.30
N LYS A 55 2.54 -10.56 -34.94
CA LYS A 55 2.07 -10.42 -33.53
C LYS A 55 2.84 -11.33 -32.58
N TRP A 56 3.09 -12.57 -33.00
CA TRP A 56 3.88 -13.51 -32.20
C TRP A 56 5.32 -13.02 -32.03
N ASN A 57 5.97 -12.58 -33.11
CA ASN A 57 7.33 -12.05 -33.08
C ASN A 57 7.45 -10.83 -32.14
N MET A 58 6.48 -9.94 -32.18
CA MET A 58 6.43 -8.78 -31.29
C MET A 58 6.28 -9.18 -29.82
N LYS A 59 5.41 -10.15 -29.50
CA LYS A 59 5.24 -10.68 -28.13
C LYS A 59 6.52 -11.39 -27.67
N ASN A 60 7.12 -12.21 -28.52
CA ASN A 60 8.35 -12.93 -28.24
C ASN A 60 9.52 -11.98 -27.94
N ALA A 61 9.71 -10.94 -28.75
CA ALA A 61 10.77 -9.95 -28.54
C ALA A 61 10.57 -9.20 -27.20
N LYS A 62 9.33 -8.85 -26.86
CA LYS A 62 9.01 -8.23 -25.57
C LYS A 62 9.29 -9.15 -24.39
N ALA A 63 8.85 -10.41 -24.47
CA ALA A 63 9.06 -11.39 -23.42
C ALA A 63 10.55 -11.69 -23.22
N LEU A 64 11.30 -11.88 -24.32
CA LEU A 64 12.74 -12.10 -24.28
C LEU A 64 13.49 -10.93 -23.65
N HIS A 65 13.14 -9.69 -24.03
CA HIS A 65 13.73 -8.48 -23.46
C HIS A 65 13.50 -8.37 -21.96
N ILE A 66 12.31 -8.72 -21.47
CA ILE A 66 11.99 -8.74 -20.03
C ILE A 66 12.86 -9.76 -19.29
N ILE A 67 13.03 -10.97 -19.84
CA ILE A 67 13.87 -12.01 -19.26
C ILE A 67 15.34 -11.55 -19.22
N GLN A 68 15.83 -10.92 -20.29
CA GLN A 68 17.18 -10.37 -20.39
C GLN A 68 17.44 -9.25 -19.37
N LEU A 69 16.47 -8.36 -19.15
CA LEU A 69 16.58 -7.32 -18.12
C LEU A 69 16.55 -7.90 -16.70
N ALA A 70 15.75 -8.92 -16.48
CA ALA A 70 15.54 -9.51 -15.17
C ALA A 70 16.71 -10.40 -14.70
N CYS A 71 17.44 -11.04 -15.62
CA CYS A 71 18.48 -12.01 -15.26
C CYS A 71 19.79 -11.38 -14.75
N GLY A 72 20.02 -10.09 -14.99
CA GLY A 72 21.25 -9.39 -14.60
C GLY A 72 22.40 -9.56 -15.62
N SER A 73 23.43 -8.71 -15.49
CA SER A 73 24.53 -8.60 -16.47
C SER A 73 25.36 -9.87 -16.61
N GLU A 74 25.55 -10.62 -15.53
CA GLU A 74 26.33 -11.87 -15.56
C GLU A 74 25.62 -12.97 -16.36
N ASN A 75 24.32 -13.11 -16.13
CA ASN A 75 23.51 -14.13 -16.80
C ASN A 75 23.13 -13.75 -18.23
N LEU A 76 23.12 -12.47 -18.56
CA LEU A 76 22.83 -11.97 -19.90
C LEU A 76 23.82 -12.51 -20.93
N ALA A 77 25.09 -12.68 -20.55
CA ALA A 77 26.13 -13.21 -21.42
C ALA A 77 25.77 -14.61 -21.97
N HIS A 78 24.99 -15.40 -21.22
CA HIS A 78 24.63 -16.77 -21.61
C HIS A 78 23.41 -16.86 -22.52
N ILE A 79 22.54 -15.82 -22.50
CA ILE A 79 21.30 -15.83 -23.29
C ILE A 79 21.26 -14.74 -24.39
N LYS A 80 22.31 -13.95 -24.54
CA LYS A 80 22.36 -12.85 -25.53
C LYS A 80 22.14 -13.28 -26.99
N ASP A 81 22.55 -14.49 -27.31
CA ASP A 81 22.48 -15.05 -28.66
C ASP A 81 21.23 -15.91 -28.90
N LEU A 82 20.34 -16.03 -27.89
CA LEU A 82 19.06 -16.74 -28.02
C LEU A 82 18.00 -15.84 -28.66
N HIS A 83 17.18 -16.44 -29.53
CA HIS A 83 16.22 -15.71 -30.36
C HIS A 83 14.79 -15.76 -29.81
N THR A 84 14.49 -16.69 -28.88
CA THR A 84 13.17 -16.83 -28.33
C THR A 84 13.16 -16.72 -26.78
N ALA A 85 12.06 -16.16 -26.25
CA ALA A 85 11.83 -16.10 -24.82
C ALA A 85 11.77 -17.49 -24.20
N LYS A 86 11.26 -18.48 -24.93
CA LYS A 86 11.19 -19.87 -24.53
C LYS A 86 12.57 -20.49 -24.34
N GLU A 87 13.49 -20.28 -25.28
CA GLU A 87 14.87 -20.77 -25.17
C GLU A 87 15.58 -20.16 -23.95
N ALA A 88 15.47 -18.84 -23.75
CA ALA A 88 16.07 -18.17 -22.63
C ALA A 88 15.49 -18.66 -21.29
N TRP A 89 14.17 -18.88 -21.23
CA TRP A 89 13.51 -19.43 -20.05
C TRP A 89 13.97 -20.86 -19.77
N ASN A 90 14.00 -21.72 -20.78
CA ASN A 90 14.43 -23.11 -20.66
C ASN A 90 15.89 -23.20 -20.24
N TYR A 91 16.77 -22.32 -20.76
CA TYR A 91 18.17 -22.24 -20.36
C TYR A 91 18.30 -22.01 -18.85
N PHE A 92 17.58 -21.01 -18.28
CA PHE A 92 17.63 -20.76 -16.85
C PHE A 92 16.97 -21.87 -16.04
N SER A 93 15.87 -22.44 -16.54
CA SER A 93 15.23 -23.60 -15.90
C SER A 93 16.16 -24.82 -15.86
N ALA A 94 16.96 -25.03 -16.88
CA ALA A 94 17.96 -26.13 -16.94
C ALA A 94 19.20 -25.83 -16.09
N SER A 95 19.66 -24.57 -16.08
CA SER A 95 20.91 -24.18 -15.40
C SER A 95 20.74 -23.96 -13.88
N TYR A 96 19.60 -23.41 -13.47
CA TYR A 96 19.31 -23.04 -12.07
C TYR A 96 18.18 -23.86 -11.44
N GLY A 97 17.28 -24.44 -12.27
CA GLY A 97 16.23 -25.35 -11.81
C GLY A 97 16.72 -26.80 -11.59
N SER A 98 17.99 -27.07 -11.87
CA SER A 98 18.57 -28.42 -11.86
C SER A 98 19.45 -28.77 -10.66
N GLU A 99 19.42 -28.02 -9.56
CA GLU A 99 19.97 -28.53 -8.29
C GLU A 99 19.17 -29.73 -7.72
N LEU A 100 18.15 -30.21 -8.44
CA LEU A 100 17.47 -31.48 -8.19
C LEU A 100 18.04 -32.65 -8.99
N LYS A 101 19.16 -32.47 -9.74
CA LYS A 101 19.75 -33.56 -10.55
C LYS A 101 21.24 -33.85 -10.27
N ALA A 102 21.91 -33.09 -9.40
CA ALA A 102 23.36 -33.27 -9.18
C ALA A 102 23.77 -33.94 -7.87
N ASP A 103 22.79 -34.33 -7.01
CA ASP A 103 23.09 -35.13 -5.79
C ASP A 103 22.71 -36.61 -5.90
N SER A 104 22.78 -37.19 -7.13
CA SER A 104 22.48 -38.62 -7.30
C SER A 104 23.73 -39.52 -7.30
N ASP A 105 24.93 -39.00 -7.01
CA ASP A 105 26.11 -39.83 -6.83
C ASP A 105 26.93 -39.34 -5.63
N ILE A 106 26.47 -39.69 -4.41
CA ILE A 106 27.23 -40.04 -3.21
C ILE A 106 26.26 -40.13 -2.03
N GLU A 107 26.26 -41.33 -1.40
CA GLU A 107 25.54 -41.81 -0.24
C GLU A 107 24.14 -42.41 -0.44
N GLN A 108 24.15 -43.74 -0.48
CA GLN A 108 23.02 -44.63 -0.16
C GLN A 108 22.48 -44.32 1.23
N GLY A 109 21.56 -43.36 1.31
CA GLY A 109 20.70 -43.11 2.47
C GLY A 109 19.29 -42.85 1.93
N VAL A 110 18.37 -43.75 2.22
CA VAL A 110 16.93 -43.75 1.96
C VAL A 110 16.38 -42.45 1.39
N VAL A 111 16.50 -42.24 0.08
CA VAL A 111 15.80 -41.17 -0.65
C VAL A 111 14.31 -41.57 -0.64
N ASP A 112 13.48 -40.75 -0.05
CA ASP A 112 12.03 -40.93 0.00
C ASP A 112 11.45 -41.00 -1.41
N ASP A 113 11.26 -42.20 -1.91
CA ASP A 113 10.73 -42.54 -3.25
C ASP A 113 9.31 -41.94 -3.48
N SER A 114 8.69 -41.49 -2.39
CA SER A 114 7.38 -40.83 -2.38
C SER A 114 7.37 -39.47 -3.06
N LEU A 115 8.48 -38.70 -2.98
CA LEU A 115 8.60 -37.35 -3.58
C LEU A 115 8.56 -37.40 -5.11
N HIS A 116 9.16 -38.43 -5.72
CA HIS A 116 9.15 -38.62 -7.17
C HIS A 116 7.79 -39.09 -7.67
N HIS A 117 7.08 -39.90 -6.89
CA HIS A 117 5.78 -40.47 -7.24
C HIS A 117 4.70 -39.38 -7.43
N TYR A 118 4.65 -38.35 -6.58
CA TYR A 118 3.64 -37.29 -6.64
C TYR A 118 4.01 -36.09 -7.52
N ARG A 119 5.18 -36.08 -8.14
CA ARG A 119 5.64 -34.99 -9.02
C ARG A 119 4.70 -34.78 -10.23
N SER A 120 4.19 -35.86 -10.79
CA SER A 120 3.22 -35.80 -11.89
C SER A 120 1.89 -35.17 -11.47
N LEU A 121 1.39 -35.47 -10.26
CA LEU A 121 0.19 -34.84 -9.71
C LEU A 121 0.36 -33.33 -9.56
N HIS A 122 1.48 -32.88 -8.98
CA HIS A 122 1.77 -31.46 -8.83
C HIS A 122 1.84 -30.76 -10.19
N ARG A 123 2.40 -31.42 -11.21
CA ARG A 123 2.45 -30.89 -12.58
C ARG A 123 1.07 -30.78 -13.22
N PHE A 124 0.19 -31.77 -13.07
CA PHE A 124 -1.19 -31.70 -13.56
C PHE A 124 -1.96 -30.54 -12.92
N ILE A 125 -1.78 -30.32 -11.61
CA ILE A 125 -2.38 -29.18 -10.92
C ILE A 125 -1.79 -27.86 -11.43
N GLU A 126 -0.47 -27.78 -11.65
CA GLU A 126 0.19 -26.59 -12.16
C GLU A 126 -0.25 -26.24 -13.58
N SER A 127 -0.45 -27.26 -14.43
CA SER A 127 -0.91 -27.09 -15.82
C SER A 127 -2.42 -26.86 -15.93
N GLY A 128 -3.18 -27.03 -14.83
CA GLY A 128 -4.64 -26.90 -14.84
C GLY A 128 -5.41 -28.14 -15.30
N GLU A 129 -4.74 -29.27 -15.43
CA GLU A 129 -5.29 -30.55 -15.92
C GLU A 129 -6.03 -31.28 -14.79
N TRP A 130 -7.22 -30.77 -14.42
CA TRP A 130 -7.98 -31.31 -13.30
C TRP A 130 -8.37 -32.78 -13.44
N ASN A 131 -8.72 -33.23 -14.66
CA ASN A 131 -9.20 -34.60 -14.86
C ASN A 131 -8.09 -35.61 -14.58
N ASP A 132 -6.87 -35.34 -15.03
CA ASP A 132 -5.71 -36.19 -14.80
C ASP A 132 -5.27 -36.17 -13.35
N ALA A 133 -5.25 -34.96 -12.75
CA ALA A 133 -5.00 -34.81 -11.32
C ALA A 133 -6.02 -35.58 -10.47
N LYS A 134 -7.31 -35.51 -10.83
CA LYS A 134 -8.38 -36.25 -10.13
C LYS A 134 -8.27 -37.74 -10.32
N ALA A 135 -7.97 -38.24 -11.54
CA ALA A 135 -7.75 -39.66 -11.80
C ALA A 135 -6.54 -40.18 -10.98
N PHE A 136 -5.50 -39.36 -10.80
CA PHE A 136 -4.36 -39.70 -9.95
C PHE A 136 -4.78 -39.84 -8.47
N MET A 137 -5.46 -38.80 -7.93
CA MET A 137 -5.94 -38.78 -6.53
C MET A 137 -6.94 -39.89 -6.20
N ASN A 138 -7.75 -40.32 -7.18
CA ASN A 138 -8.69 -41.43 -6.99
C ASN A 138 -7.98 -42.80 -6.87
N ARG A 139 -6.77 -42.94 -7.41
CA ARG A 139 -5.95 -44.16 -7.28
C ARG A 139 -5.22 -44.23 -5.95
N ASP A 140 -4.85 -43.06 -5.42
CA ASP A 140 -4.14 -42.91 -4.15
C ASP A 140 -4.75 -41.76 -3.35
N GLU A 141 -5.57 -42.08 -2.35
CA GLU A 141 -6.20 -41.06 -1.48
C GLU A 141 -5.17 -40.22 -0.68
N THR A 142 -3.95 -40.73 -0.48
CA THR A 142 -2.90 -40.03 0.23
C THR A 142 -2.24 -38.94 -0.64
N ALA A 143 -2.33 -39.06 -1.97
CA ALA A 143 -1.76 -38.15 -2.94
C ALA A 143 -2.22 -36.69 -2.75
N MET A 144 -3.46 -36.48 -2.32
CA MET A 144 -4.00 -35.14 -2.02
C MET A 144 -3.20 -34.39 -0.94
N PHE A 145 -2.62 -35.13 0.00
CA PHE A 145 -1.82 -34.57 1.12
C PHE A 145 -0.33 -34.63 0.87
N SER A 146 0.09 -35.09 -0.32
CA SER A 146 1.50 -35.14 -0.69
C SER A 146 2.10 -33.73 -0.76
N THR A 147 3.37 -33.63 -0.44
CA THR A 147 4.10 -32.36 -0.46
C THR A 147 5.26 -32.42 -1.44
N SER A 148 5.54 -31.29 -2.09
CA SER A 148 6.73 -31.10 -2.91
C SER A 148 7.98 -30.97 -2.03
N SER A 149 9.15 -30.91 -2.65
CA SER A 149 10.44 -30.63 -1.97
C SER A 149 10.43 -29.34 -1.13
N SER A 150 9.60 -28.35 -1.51
CA SER A 150 9.37 -27.11 -0.74
C SER A 150 8.27 -27.23 0.34
N GLY A 151 7.73 -28.43 0.58
CA GLY A 151 6.63 -28.65 1.52
C GLY A 151 5.26 -28.19 1.00
N ARG A 152 5.14 -27.82 -0.26
CA ARG A 152 3.88 -27.33 -0.86
C ARG A 152 2.97 -28.49 -1.20
N THR A 153 1.73 -28.45 -0.76
CA THR A 153 0.69 -29.39 -1.15
C THR A 153 0.09 -29.04 -2.51
N VAL A 154 -0.72 -29.93 -3.08
CA VAL A 154 -1.48 -29.66 -4.31
C VAL A 154 -2.31 -28.38 -4.23
N LEU A 155 -2.83 -28.02 -3.03
CA LEU A 155 -3.58 -26.79 -2.82
C LEU A 155 -2.68 -25.55 -2.92
N HIS A 156 -1.47 -25.59 -2.36
CA HIS A 156 -0.49 -24.51 -2.50
C HIS A 156 -0.12 -24.31 -3.97
N VAL A 157 0.12 -25.39 -4.70
CA VAL A 157 0.45 -25.33 -6.14
C VAL A 157 -0.70 -24.74 -6.94
N ALA A 158 -1.94 -25.17 -6.71
CA ALA A 158 -3.12 -24.62 -7.38
C ALA A 158 -3.31 -23.12 -7.15
N VAL A 159 -3.05 -22.64 -5.92
CA VAL A 159 -3.10 -21.21 -5.57
C VAL A 159 -2.00 -20.43 -6.32
N ILE A 160 -0.77 -20.93 -6.34
CA ILE A 160 0.36 -20.28 -7.02
C ILE A 160 0.15 -20.24 -8.53
N ALA A 161 -0.41 -21.33 -9.11
CA ALA A 161 -0.73 -21.41 -10.52
C ALA A 161 -1.95 -20.53 -10.93
N GLY A 162 -2.74 -20.06 -9.96
CA GLY A 162 -3.90 -19.21 -10.22
C GLY A 162 -5.15 -19.96 -10.72
N HIS A 163 -5.25 -21.25 -10.44
CA HIS A 163 -6.37 -22.09 -10.89
C HIS A 163 -7.52 -22.08 -9.87
N ASP A 164 -8.32 -20.99 -9.86
CA ASP A 164 -9.40 -20.74 -8.90
C ASP A 164 -10.39 -21.90 -8.78
N GLU A 165 -10.78 -22.50 -9.92
CA GLU A 165 -11.74 -23.62 -9.94
C GLU A 165 -11.15 -24.91 -9.35
N ILE A 166 -9.87 -25.17 -9.58
CA ILE A 166 -9.16 -26.30 -8.98
C ILE A 166 -9.06 -26.12 -7.48
N VAL A 167 -8.71 -24.89 -7.03
CA VAL A 167 -8.66 -24.54 -5.61
C VAL A 167 -10.00 -24.82 -4.92
N LYS A 168 -11.12 -24.38 -5.51
CA LYS A 168 -12.47 -24.63 -4.95
C LYS A 168 -12.78 -26.14 -4.83
N LYS A 169 -12.37 -26.92 -5.84
CA LYS A 169 -12.58 -28.38 -5.82
C LYS A 169 -11.71 -29.05 -4.75
N LEU A 170 -10.43 -28.69 -4.66
CA LEU A 170 -9.50 -29.20 -3.65
C LEU A 170 -9.93 -28.87 -2.22
N VAL A 171 -10.41 -27.65 -1.97
CA VAL A 171 -10.93 -27.24 -0.66
C VAL A 171 -12.16 -28.06 -0.27
N LYS A 172 -13.04 -28.36 -1.25
CA LYS A 172 -14.24 -29.19 -1.00
C LYS A 172 -13.90 -30.66 -0.68
N GLU A 173 -12.92 -31.23 -1.38
CA GLU A 173 -12.51 -32.63 -1.23
C GLU A 173 -11.55 -32.85 -0.06
N GLY A 174 -10.56 -31.96 0.11
CA GLY A 174 -9.50 -32.07 1.12
C GLY A 174 -9.87 -31.60 2.53
N LYS A 175 -11.04 -30.97 2.68
CA LYS A 175 -11.60 -30.47 3.95
C LYS A 175 -10.57 -29.69 4.79
N ASP A 176 -10.72 -29.71 6.10
CA ASP A 176 -9.89 -28.95 7.06
C ASP A 176 -8.42 -29.36 7.06
N LYS A 177 -8.11 -30.63 6.80
CA LYS A 177 -6.73 -31.14 6.88
C LYS A 177 -5.85 -30.49 5.82
N LEU A 178 -6.28 -30.47 4.55
CA LEU A 178 -5.50 -29.91 3.45
C LEU A 178 -5.31 -28.40 3.57
N VAL A 179 -6.35 -27.69 4.00
CA VAL A 179 -6.33 -26.22 4.11
C VAL A 179 -5.41 -25.73 5.25
N LYS A 180 -5.25 -26.54 6.32
CA LYS A 180 -4.38 -26.23 7.46
C LYS A 180 -2.91 -26.62 7.27
N MET A 181 -2.57 -27.34 6.20
CA MET A 181 -1.18 -27.71 5.93
C MET A 181 -0.34 -26.49 5.60
N LYS A 182 0.92 -26.51 6.08
CA LYS A 182 1.89 -25.45 5.86
C LYS A 182 3.03 -25.92 4.96
N ASP A 183 3.54 -25.03 4.15
CA ASP A 183 4.79 -25.25 3.42
C ASP A 183 6.03 -25.10 4.34
N LYS A 184 7.25 -25.30 3.80
CA LYS A 184 8.50 -25.14 4.57
C LYS A 184 8.72 -23.73 5.11
N ARG A 185 8.10 -22.70 4.51
CA ARG A 185 8.12 -21.32 4.99
C ARG A 185 7.02 -21.00 6.02
N GLY A 186 6.21 -22.01 6.39
CA GLY A 186 5.10 -21.87 7.32
C GLY A 186 3.83 -21.28 6.70
N TYR A 187 3.76 -21.11 5.38
CA TYR A 187 2.59 -20.58 4.72
C TYR A 187 1.50 -21.63 4.60
N THR A 188 0.27 -21.26 4.94
CA THR A 188 -0.93 -21.98 4.54
C THR A 188 -1.37 -21.52 3.15
N ALA A 189 -2.23 -22.29 2.48
CA ALA A 189 -2.82 -21.89 1.22
C ALA A 189 -3.54 -20.52 1.32
N LEU A 190 -4.25 -20.23 2.43
CA LEU A 190 -4.87 -18.93 2.70
C LEU A 190 -3.83 -17.80 2.80
N ALA A 191 -2.70 -18.05 3.45
CA ALA A 191 -1.62 -17.07 3.55
C ALA A 191 -1.03 -16.72 2.17
N LEU A 192 -0.87 -17.72 1.29
CA LEU A 192 -0.44 -17.50 -0.10
C LEU A 192 -1.48 -16.73 -0.92
N VAL A 193 -2.77 -17.06 -0.79
CA VAL A 193 -3.85 -16.27 -1.44
C VAL A 193 -3.81 -14.82 -0.97
N ALA A 194 -3.62 -14.59 0.33
CA ALA A 194 -3.57 -13.26 0.91
C ALA A 194 -2.36 -12.46 0.42
N GLU A 195 -1.21 -13.11 0.21
CA GLU A 195 0.01 -12.46 -0.27
C GLU A 195 0.04 -12.26 -1.78
N LEU A 196 -0.28 -13.32 -2.56
CA LEU A 196 -0.01 -13.34 -4.00
C LEU A 196 -1.16 -12.78 -4.85
N THR A 197 -2.40 -13.21 -4.57
CA THR A 197 -3.53 -12.93 -5.47
C THR A 197 -4.51 -11.91 -4.91
N GLY A 198 -4.68 -11.86 -3.60
CA GLY A 198 -5.71 -11.03 -2.97
C GLY A 198 -7.15 -11.44 -3.34
N ASN A 199 -7.37 -12.66 -3.88
CA ASN A 199 -8.67 -13.12 -4.34
C ASN A 199 -9.57 -13.49 -3.15
N THR A 200 -10.50 -12.59 -2.82
CA THR A 200 -11.42 -12.78 -1.69
C THR A 200 -12.39 -13.95 -1.86
N ASN A 201 -12.71 -14.33 -3.11
CA ASN A 201 -13.62 -15.45 -3.36
C ASN A 201 -12.97 -16.79 -3.00
N ILE A 202 -11.68 -16.94 -3.28
CA ILE A 202 -10.90 -18.12 -2.87
C ILE A 202 -10.77 -18.16 -1.35
N ALA A 203 -10.44 -17.02 -0.71
CA ALA A 203 -10.35 -16.95 0.74
C ALA A 203 -11.68 -17.34 1.42
N LYS A 204 -12.82 -16.87 0.88
CA LYS A 204 -14.16 -17.26 1.36
C LYS A 204 -14.36 -18.77 1.30
N CYS A 205 -13.97 -19.42 0.21
CA CYS A 205 -14.12 -20.88 0.08
C CYS A 205 -13.32 -21.66 1.14
N MET A 206 -12.19 -21.11 1.62
CA MET A 206 -11.35 -21.73 2.64
C MET A 206 -11.84 -21.46 4.07
N VAL A 207 -12.48 -20.31 4.29
CA VAL A 207 -12.85 -19.81 5.63
C VAL A 207 -14.32 -20.03 5.96
N GLU A 208 -15.22 -20.04 4.97
CA GLU A 208 -16.67 -20.04 5.14
C GLU A 208 -17.33 -21.28 4.51
N LYS A 209 -18.39 -21.82 5.18
CA LYS A 209 -19.34 -22.77 4.56
C LYS A 209 -20.40 -22.03 3.73
N LYS A 210 -21.12 -22.80 2.89
CA LYS A 210 -22.37 -22.34 2.30
C LYS A 210 -23.34 -21.94 3.42
N GLY A 211 -23.61 -20.63 3.52
CA GLY A 211 -24.41 -20.04 4.60
C GLY A 211 -23.66 -19.03 5.47
N GLY A 212 -22.36 -18.82 5.25
CA GLY A 212 -21.56 -17.80 5.93
C GLY A 212 -21.03 -18.22 7.32
N GLU A 213 -21.22 -19.49 7.71
CA GLU A 213 -20.63 -20.02 8.94
C GLU A 213 -19.11 -20.15 8.80
N LEU A 214 -18.36 -19.59 9.74
CA LEU A 214 -16.90 -19.64 9.78
C LEU A 214 -16.42 -21.01 10.25
N ILE A 215 -15.76 -21.77 9.37
CA ILE A 215 -15.13 -23.05 9.71
C ILE A 215 -13.64 -22.87 9.94
N GLY A 216 -13.03 -22.02 9.12
CA GLY A 216 -11.58 -21.82 9.07
C GLY A 216 -11.09 -20.68 9.97
N GLN A 217 -11.72 -20.41 11.12
CA GLN A 217 -11.30 -19.32 12.00
C GLN A 217 -9.84 -19.49 12.48
N ASP A 218 -9.42 -20.74 12.70
CA ASP A 218 -8.03 -21.02 13.08
C ASP A 218 -7.04 -20.64 11.97
N LEU A 219 -7.43 -20.76 10.69
CA LEU A 219 -6.57 -20.40 9.55
C LEU A 219 -6.20 -18.91 9.55
N LEU A 220 -7.11 -18.05 10.04
CA LEU A 220 -6.91 -16.61 10.12
C LEU A 220 -5.83 -16.23 11.14
N SER A 221 -5.63 -17.09 12.16
CA SER A 221 -4.65 -16.91 13.24
C SER A 221 -3.35 -17.68 13.00
N MET A 222 -3.28 -18.51 11.95
CA MET A 222 -2.08 -19.29 11.64
C MET A 222 -0.96 -18.41 11.14
N LYS A 223 0.17 -18.44 11.84
CA LYS A 223 1.37 -17.65 11.53
C LYS A 223 2.29 -18.42 10.58
N ASN A 224 2.95 -17.69 9.68
CA ASN A 224 4.10 -18.19 8.94
C ASN A 224 5.38 -18.20 9.81
N ASN A 225 6.54 -18.56 9.25
CA ASN A 225 7.80 -18.60 9.98
C ASN A 225 8.27 -17.21 10.44
N ASP A 226 7.82 -16.13 9.77
CA ASP A 226 8.10 -14.74 10.17
C ASP A 226 7.18 -14.27 11.32
N GLY A 227 6.21 -15.10 11.72
CA GLY A 227 5.24 -14.79 12.76
C GLY A 227 4.02 -14.00 12.25
N GLU A 228 3.84 -13.86 10.94
CA GLU A 228 2.79 -13.08 10.32
C GLU A 228 1.53 -13.92 10.02
N ILE A 229 0.37 -13.32 10.29
CA ILE A 229 -0.95 -13.90 9.98
C ILE A 229 -1.45 -13.40 8.61
N PRO A 230 -2.40 -14.08 7.95
CA PRO A 230 -2.86 -13.76 6.59
C PRO A 230 -3.28 -12.31 6.36
N VAL A 231 -3.92 -11.64 7.33
CA VAL A 231 -4.33 -10.24 7.19
C VAL A 231 -3.14 -9.28 7.09
N LEU A 232 -2.03 -9.58 7.76
CA LEU A 232 -0.80 -8.78 7.68
C LEU A 232 -0.16 -8.90 6.30
N LEU A 233 -0.15 -10.11 5.73
CA LEU A 233 0.37 -10.37 4.38
C LEU A 233 -0.45 -9.64 3.32
N ALA A 234 -1.79 -9.72 3.40
CA ALA A 234 -2.68 -8.99 2.50
C ALA A 234 -2.47 -7.47 2.56
N ALA A 235 -2.30 -6.91 3.77
CA ALA A 235 -2.06 -5.48 3.97
C ALA A 235 -0.68 -5.07 3.43
N ALA A 236 0.36 -5.90 3.60
CA ALA A 236 1.71 -5.64 3.07
C ALA A 236 1.74 -5.52 1.55
N LYS A 237 0.92 -6.32 0.85
CA LYS A 237 0.81 -6.29 -0.62
C LYS A 237 -0.23 -5.29 -1.14
N GLY A 238 -0.98 -4.62 -0.26
CA GLY A 238 -1.96 -3.61 -0.63
C GLY A 238 -3.28 -4.16 -1.17
N HIS A 239 -3.61 -5.41 -0.91
CA HIS A 239 -4.86 -6.05 -1.31
C HIS A 239 -6.03 -5.53 -0.46
N LYS A 240 -6.62 -4.38 -0.83
CA LYS A 240 -7.62 -3.64 -0.04
C LYS A 240 -8.84 -4.47 0.35
N GLU A 241 -9.43 -5.18 -0.61
CA GLU A 241 -10.62 -6.01 -0.36
C GLU A 241 -10.29 -7.22 0.51
N MET A 242 -9.18 -7.91 0.21
CA MET A 242 -8.72 -9.06 0.98
C MET A 242 -8.39 -8.65 2.43
N THR A 243 -7.67 -7.55 2.62
CA THR A 243 -7.35 -7.05 3.97
C THR A 243 -8.62 -6.74 4.76
N SER A 244 -9.59 -6.07 4.13
CA SER A 244 -10.88 -5.77 4.76
C SER A 244 -11.66 -7.02 5.11
N TYR A 245 -11.69 -8.01 4.20
CA TYR A 245 -12.35 -9.30 4.42
C TYR A 245 -11.73 -10.08 5.58
N LEU A 246 -10.40 -10.22 5.57
CA LEU A 246 -9.68 -10.96 6.62
C LEU A 246 -9.75 -10.24 7.97
N PHE A 247 -9.61 -8.90 8.01
CA PHE A 247 -9.71 -8.13 9.23
C PHE A 247 -11.07 -8.30 9.92
N ALA A 248 -12.16 -8.28 9.16
CA ALA A 248 -13.51 -8.44 9.71
C ALA A 248 -13.75 -9.82 10.37
N ARG A 249 -12.92 -10.81 10.09
CA ARG A 249 -13.05 -12.21 10.56
C ARG A 249 -11.93 -12.66 11.48
N THR A 250 -10.80 -11.97 11.50
CA THR A 250 -9.69 -12.26 12.41
C THR A 250 -10.09 -11.90 13.84
N ARG A 251 -9.73 -12.75 14.80
CA ARG A 251 -10.00 -12.50 16.22
C ARG A 251 -9.27 -11.26 16.70
N MET A 252 -9.95 -10.43 17.49
CA MET A 252 -9.36 -9.21 18.03
C MET A 252 -8.17 -9.50 18.96
N GLU A 253 -8.16 -10.66 19.60
CA GLU A 253 -7.06 -11.14 20.44
C GLU A 253 -5.75 -11.28 19.66
N ASP A 254 -5.83 -11.72 18.38
CA ASP A 254 -4.64 -11.84 17.52
C ASP A 254 -4.00 -10.49 17.20
N MET A 255 -4.78 -9.39 17.25
CA MET A 255 -4.27 -8.01 17.11
C MET A 255 -3.66 -7.50 18.41
N ALA A 256 -4.20 -7.93 19.56
CA ALA A 256 -3.76 -7.49 20.90
C ALA A 256 -2.57 -8.28 21.43
N ASN A 257 -2.35 -9.50 20.94
CA ASN A 257 -1.27 -10.37 21.38
C ASN A 257 0.11 -9.72 21.18
N ASN A 258 1.07 -10.12 22.03
CA ASN A 258 2.46 -9.67 21.97
C ASN A 258 2.58 -8.13 22.01
N ASN A 259 1.93 -7.51 23.00
CA ASN A 259 1.90 -6.06 23.19
C ASN A 259 1.42 -5.32 21.94
N TYR A 260 0.34 -5.78 21.35
CA TYR A 260 -0.29 -5.22 20.13
C TYR A 260 0.62 -5.18 18.89
N HIS A 261 1.66 -6.01 18.83
CA HIS A 261 2.60 -6.02 17.71
C HIS A 261 1.88 -6.13 16.35
N ASN A 262 0.99 -7.12 16.20
CA ASN A 262 0.22 -7.32 14.97
C ASN A 262 -0.68 -6.13 14.65
N GLY A 263 -1.30 -5.54 15.67
CA GLY A 263 -2.16 -4.36 15.51
C GLY A 263 -1.41 -3.15 14.99
N VAL A 264 -0.23 -2.84 15.56
CA VAL A 264 0.58 -1.70 15.12
C VAL A 264 1.15 -1.93 13.73
N LEU A 265 1.60 -3.15 13.43
CA LEU A 265 2.11 -3.52 12.11
C LEU A 265 1.01 -3.43 11.05
N LEU A 266 -0.20 -3.94 11.37
CA LEU A 266 -1.36 -3.82 10.49
C LEU A 266 -1.73 -2.35 10.24
N LEU A 267 -1.74 -1.52 11.29
CA LEU A 267 -2.01 -0.08 11.16
C LEU A 267 -1.04 0.60 10.20
N THR A 268 0.25 0.32 10.38
CA THR A 268 1.31 0.89 9.52
C THR A 268 1.15 0.46 8.06
N ARG A 269 0.94 -0.84 7.83
CA ARG A 269 0.74 -1.40 6.48
C ARG A 269 -0.53 -0.86 5.83
N CYS A 270 -1.63 -0.75 6.59
CA CYS A 270 -2.88 -0.17 6.09
C CYS A 270 -2.74 1.30 5.73
N ILE A 271 -1.98 2.10 6.49
CA ILE A 271 -1.68 3.49 6.13
C ILE A 271 -0.88 3.52 4.82
N ASN A 272 0.23 2.78 4.74
CA ASN A 272 1.09 2.74 3.55
C ASN A 272 0.35 2.27 2.28
N ALA A 273 -0.58 1.32 2.42
CA ALA A 273 -1.37 0.76 1.33
C ALA A 273 -2.68 1.53 1.06
N GLU A 274 -2.92 2.64 1.74
CA GLU A 274 -4.15 3.47 1.63
C GLU A 274 -5.44 2.70 1.96
N ILE A 275 -5.37 1.76 2.90
CA ILE A 275 -6.52 0.98 3.39
C ILE A 275 -7.08 1.65 4.65
N PHE A 276 -7.47 2.93 4.52
CA PHE A 276 -7.83 3.78 5.66
C PHE A 276 -9.07 3.32 6.44
N GLY A 277 -9.98 2.59 5.81
CA GLY A 277 -11.15 2.01 6.49
C GLY A 277 -10.75 1.02 7.58
N VAL A 278 -9.83 0.10 7.29
CA VAL A 278 -9.30 -0.86 8.27
C VAL A 278 -8.45 -0.14 9.32
N ALA A 279 -7.60 0.80 8.90
CA ALA A 279 -6.77 1.59 9.81
C ALA A 279 -7.61 2.34 10.86
N LEU A 280 -8.69 3.01 10.43
CA LEU A 280 -9.57 3.74 11.33
C LEU A 280 -10.35 2.79 12.24
N SER A 281 -10.89 1.68 11.72
CA SER A 281 -11.58 0.67 12.53
C SER A 281 -10.68 0.10 13.62
N LEU A 282 -9.42 -0.20 13.28
CA LEU A 282 -8.43 -0.68 14.24
C LEU A 282 -8.15 0.35 15.35
N LEU A 283 -8.00 1.63 14.99
CA LEU A 283 -7.80 2.71 15.97
C LEU A 283 -9.01 2.92 16.87
N GLN A 284 -10.22 2.74 16.37
CA GLN A 284 -11.46 2.88 17.15
C GLN A 284 -11.70 1.69 18.08
N GLN A 285 -11.36 0.46 17.62
CA GLN A 285 -11.50 -0.76 18.42
C GLN A 285 -10.45 -0.88 19.52
N PHE A 286 -9.24 -0.38 19.28
CA PHE A 286 -8.13 -0.41 20.22
C PHE A 286 -7.67 1.01 20.59
N PRO A 287 -8.37 1.71 21.52
CA PRO A 287 -8.00 3.07 21.93
C PRO A 287 -6.61 3.16 22.55
N HIS A 288 -6.11 2.06 23.11
CA HIS A 288 -4.78 1.97 23.75
C HIS A 288 -3.71 1.32 22.87
N LEU A 289 -3.96 1.15 21.56
CA LEU A 289 -2.97 0.59 20.64
C LEU A 289 -1.69 1.45 20.67
N PRO A 290 -0.51 0.90 20.97
CA PRO A 290 0.76 1.62 20.88
C PRO A 290 0.99 2.17 19.46
N LEU A 291 1.73 3.26 19.33
CA LEU A 291 2.09 3.83 18.03
C LEU A 291 3.53 3.47 17.63
N ALA A 292 4.13 2.54 18.36
CA ALA A 292 5.47 2.03 18.11
C ALA A 292 5.48 0.50 18.15
N HIS A 293 6.24 -0.11 17.25
CA HIS A 293 6.53 -1.54 17.31
C HIS A 293 8.04 -1.78 17.16
N LYS A 294 8.55 -2.80 17.83
CA LYS A 294 9.92 -3.27 17.65
C LYS A 294 9.92 -4.27 16.50
N SER A 295 10.26 -3.82 15.29
CA SER A 295 10.41 -4.71 14.14
C SER A 295 11.82 -5.30 14.09
N LYS A 296 11.91 -6.60 13.74
CA LYS A 296 13.18 -7.26 13.41
C LYS A 296 13.58 -7.01 11.96
N SER A 297 12.65 -6.61 11.10
CA SER A 297 12.87 -6.34 9.68
C SER A 297 13.10 -4.85 9.43
N LYS A 298 14.10 -4.52 8.61
CA LYS A 298 14.36 -3.14 8.16
C LYS A 298 13.23 -2.55 7.32
N SER A 299 12.44 -3.38 6.63
CA SER A 299 11.32 -2.94 5.80
C SER A 299 10.11 -2.46 6.60
N ASP A 300 9.91 -3.01 7.80
CA ASP A 300 8.76 -2.71 8.65
C ASP A 300 9.07 -1.68 9.76
N GLY A 301 10.27 -1.09 9.74
CA GLY A 301 10.72 -0.11 10.76
C GLY A 301 10.00 1.24 10.72
N VAL A 302 9.08 1.46 9.79
CA VAL A 302 8.33 2.71 9.65
C VAL A 302 7.13 2.70 10.60
N GLN A 303 7.09 3.67 11.52
CA GLN A 303 6.00 3.83 12.47
C GLN A 303 4.74 4.46 11.81
N PRO A 304 3.52 4.24 12.35
CA PRO A 304 2.26 4.76 11.78
C PRO A 304 2.26 6.28 11.57
N LEU A 305 2.80 7.03 12.54
CA LEU A 305 2.90 8.49 12.46
C LEU A 305 3.79 8.92 11.29
N TYR A 306 4.95 8.28 11.15
CA TYR A 306 5.90 8.56 10.08
C TYR A 306 5.31 8.23 8.70
N ALA A 307 4.57 7.12 8.59
CA ALA A 307 3.89 6.74 7.36
C ALA A 307 2.87 7.81 6.92
N LEU A 308 2.01 8.26 7.85
CA LEU A 308 0.98 9.26 7.55
C LEU A 308 1.58 10.64 7.23
N ALA A 309 2.67 11.02 7.90
CA ALA A 309 3.37 12.29 7.66
C ALA A 309 3.86 12.46 6.21
N ARG A 310 4.22 11.36 5.54
CA ARG A 310 4.73 11.33 4.17
C ARG A 310 3.66 11.42 3.08
N MET A 311 2.38 11.48 3.43
CA MET A 311 1.26 11.38 2.50
C MET A 311 0.45 12.70 2.41
N PRO A 312 1.04 13.82 1.96
CA PRO A 312 0.31 15.10 1.87
C PRO A 312 -0.86 15.03 0.87
N SER A 313 -0.77 14.20 -0.17
CA SER A 313 -1.83 14.01 -1.17
C SER A 313 -3.14 13.43 -0.60
N MET A 314 -3.08 12.81 0.58
CA MET A 314 -4.23 12.30 1.31
C MET A 314 -4.92 13.37 2.17
N PHE A 315 -4.41 14.61 2.13
CA PHE A 315 -4.99 15.77 2.77
C PHE A 315 -5.40 16.82 1.74
N LEU A 316 -6.28 17.72 2.14
CA LEU A 316 -6.81 18.72 1.21
C LEU A 316 -5.73 19.70 0.72
N SER A 317 -4.80 20.08 1.57
CA SER A 317 -3.70 21.00 1.24
C SER A 317 -2.74 20.44 0.20
N GLY A 318 -2.49 19.12 0.22
CA GLY A 318 -1.64 18.45 -0.75
C GLY A 318 -2.30 18.14 -2.09
N SER A 319 -3.61 18.43 -2.22
CA SER A 319 -4.38 18.17 -3.45
C SER A 319 -4.43 19.41 -4.33
N SER A 320 -3.83 19.37 -5.52
CA SER A 320 -3.94 20.47 -6.50
C SER A 320 -5.23 20.35 -7.31
N TYR A 321 -6.32 20.90 -6.80
CA TYR A 321 -7.57 20.99 -7.53
C TYR A 321 -7.68 22.31 -8.31
N GLY A 322 -8.03 22.23 -9.61
CA GLY A 322 -8.51 23.39 -10.36
C GLY A 322 -9.81 23.94 -9.77
N PHE A 323 -10.18 25.16 -10.18
CA PHE A 323 -11.34 25.88 -9.63
C PHE A 323 -12.64 25.05 -9.64
N ILE A 324 -12.97 24.38 -10.74
CA ILE A 324 -14.20 23.57 -10.90
C ILE A 324 -14.19 22.36 -9.95
N ARG A 325 -13.07 21.63 -9.87
CA ARG A 325 -12.95 20.46 -8.97
C ARG A 325 -13.03 20.88 -7.50
N ARG A 326 -12.46 22.04 -7.12
CA ARG A 326 -12.55 22.58 -5.77
C ARG A 326 -13.98 22.99 -5.41
N PHE A 327 -14.73 23.54 -6.36
CA PHE A 327 -16.14 23.88 -6.20
C PHE A 327 -16.99 22.62 -6.00
N LEU A 328 -16.84 21.60 -6.86
CA LEU A 328 -17.51 20.31 -6.72
C LEU A 328 -17.18 19.62 -5.40
N TYR A 329 -15.91 19.63 -5.01
CA TYR A 329 -15.48 19.09 -3.72
C TYR A 329 -16.21 19.72 -2.51
N LYS A 330 -16.47 21.03 -2.56
CA LYS A 330 -17.22 21.73 -1.50
C LYS A 330 -18.71 21.37 -1.48
N ILE A 331 -19.34 21.22 -2.64
CA ILE A 331 -20.78 20.94 -2.76
C ILE A 331 -21.13 19.51 -2.41
N LEU A 332 -20.33 18.53 -2.85
CA LEU A 332 -20.61 17.12 -2.59
C LEU A 332 -20.71 16.86 -1.07
N ARG A 333 -21.85 16.35 -0.62
CA ARG A 333 -22.06 15.96 0.77
C ARG A 333 -21.69 14.48 0.97
N LEU A 334 -20.99 14.19 2.03
CA LEU A 334 -20.73 12.81 2.47
C LEU A 334 -21.81 12.40 3.48
N PRO A 335 -22.23 11.13 3.49
CA PRO A 335 -23.17 10.64 4.49
C PRO A 335 -22.57 10.78 5.89
N GLU A 336 -23.40 11.23 6.83
CA GLU A 336 -23.01 11.46 8.23
C GLU A 336 -23.00 10.18 9.08
N LYS A 337 -23.47 9.06 8.52
CA LYS A 337 -23.64 7.79 9.26
C LYS A 337 -22.49 6.83 9.02
N LYS A 338 -22.36 5.85 9.95
CA LYS A 338 -21.45 4.69 9.84
C LYS A 338 -21.20 4.28 8.39
N VAL A 339 -19.98 4.50 7.91
CA VAL A 339 -19.57 3.96 6.63
C VAL A 339 -19.27 2.48 6.87
N GLN A 340 -20.25 1.62 6.57
CA GLN A 340 -20.00 0.19 6.50
C GLN A 340 -19.37 -0.11 5.14
N ASN A 341 -18.20 -0.72 5.16
CA ASN A 341 -17.64 -1.27 3.92
C ASN A 341 -18.32 -2.61 3.58
N LEU A 342 -18.00 -3.15 2.39
CA LEU A 342 -18.60 -4.36 1.80
C LEU A 342 -18.58 -5.59 2.73
N TYR A 343 -17.74 -5.61 3.77
CA TYR A 343 -17.50 -6.74 4.68
C TYR A 343 -17.97 -6.47 6.12
N GLY A 344 -18.82 -5.46 6.33
CA GLY A 344 -19.42 -5.19 7.63
C GLY A 344 -18.51 -4.47 8.63
N ILE A 345 -17.34 -3.97 8.21
CA ILE A 345 -16.49 -3.15 9.07
C ILE A 345 -17.19 -1.81 9.27
N ALA A 346 -17.77 -1.62 10.46
CA ALA A 346 -18.40 -0.35 10.82
C ALA A 346 -17.32 0.65 11.26
N VAL A 347 -17.20 1.75 10.51
CA VAL A 347 -16.35 2.87 10.88
C VAL A 347 -17.24 4.02 11.29
N ILE A 348 -17.04 4.54 12.51
CA ILE A 348 -17.75 5.73 12.98
C ILE A 348 -16.96 6.94 12.47
N VAL A 349 -17.51 7.61 11.47
CA VAL A 349 -16.96 8.87 10.97
C VAL A 349 -17.76 10.00 11.60
N THR A 350 -17.16 10.66 12.57
CA THR A 350 -17.77 11.82 13.24
C THR A 350 -17.43 13.11 12.50
N ASN A 351 -18.26 14.13 12.60
CA ASN A 351 -17.92 15.46 12.12
C ASN A 351 -16.94 16.11 13.12
N GLY A 352 -15.72 15.57 13.19
CA GLY A 352 -14.68 16.04 14.09
C GLY A 352 -14.22 17.44 13.74
N SER A 353 -14.50 18.38 14.60
CA SER A 353 -14.28 19.82 14.47
C SER A 353 -12.83 20.25 14.68
N LEU A 354 -11.84 19.62 14.05
CA LEU A 354 -10.47 20.13 14.15
C LEU A 354 -10.19 21.35 13.24
N HIS A 355 -11.03 21.62 12.24
CA HIS A 355 -10.79 22.74 11.31
C HIS A 355 -12.03 23.41 10.71
N GLU A 356 -13.22 23.27 11.31
CA GLU A 356 -14.37 24.12 10.95
C GLU A 356 -14.46 25.40 11.81
N LYS A 357 -13.34 26.09 12.01
CA LYS A 357 -13.42 27.51 12.37
C LYS A 357 -13.56 28.31 11.08
N GLN A 358 -14.84 28.68 10.84
CA GLN A 358 -15.25 29.81 10.02
C GLN A 358 -14.69 29.89 8.59
N ILE A 359 -15.18 29.05 7.69
CA ILE A 359 -15.46 29.57 6.36
C ILE A 359 -16.84 30.25 6.48
N LYS A 360 -16.81 31.59 6.58
CA LYS A 360 -17.98 32.45 6.53
C LYS A 360 -18.91 31.94 5.43
N THR A 361 -20.15 31.72 5.79
CA THR A 361 -21.26 31.26 4.96
C THR A 361 -21.14 31.74 3.52
N SER A 362 -20.83 30.80 2.63
CA SER A 362 -20.82 31.02 1.19
C SER A 362 -22.22 31.50 0.76
N PHE A 363 -22.27 32.32 -0.28
CA PHE A 363 -23.46 32.90 -0.91
C PHE A 363 -24.64 31.90 -1.03
N MET A 364 -24.39 30.63 -1.29
CA MET A 364 -25.40 29.55 -1.31
C MET A 364 -25.94 29.21 0.11
N GLY A 365 -25.13 29.27 1.14
CA GLY A 365 -25.60 29.11 2.52
C GLY A 365 -26.55 30.26 2.95
N ARG A 366 -26.35 31.47 2.40
CA ARG A 366 -27.27 32.60 2.61
C ARG A 366 -28.59 32.41 1.85
N ILE A 367 -28.56 31.91 0.62
CA ILE A 367 -29.76 31.60 -0.16
C ILE A 367 -30.56 30.48 0.54
N PHE A 368 -29.92 29.41 0.96
CA PHE A 368 -30.59 28.34 1.70
C PHE A 368 -31.05 28.78 3.08
N GLY A 369 -30.30 29.60 3.80
CA GLY A 369 -30.72 30.17 5.07
C GLY A 369 -31.90 31.13 4.92
N TRP A 370 -31.97 31.88 3.81
CA TRP A 370 -33.09 32.75 3.49
C TRP A 370 -34.35 31.95 3.11
N ILE A 371 -34.23 30.90 2.31
CA ILE A 371 -35.32 29.95 1.99
C ILE A 371 -35.78 29.22 3.28
N PHE A 372 -34.88 28.84 4.17
CA PHE A 372 -35.19 28.19 5.43
C PHE A 372 -35.94 29.11 6.42
N ASN A 373 -35.64 30.41 6.39
CA ASN A 373 -36.33 31.40 7.22
C ASN A 373 -37.73 31.76 6.71
N ILE A 374 -38.00 31.66 5.42
CA ILE A 374 -39.33 31.89 4.83
C ILE A 374 -40.29 30.74 5.13
N LEU A 375 -39.77 29.52 5.36
CA LEU A 375 -40.56 28.29 5.54
C LEU A 375 -40.75 27.87 7.00
N LYS A 376 -40.88 28.81 7.94
CA LYS A 376 -41.06 28.58 9.39
C LYS A 376 -42.50 28.17 9.77
N ILE A 377 -43.04 27.12 9.11
CA ILE A 377 -44.34 26.52 9.42
C ILE A 377 -44.18 25.03 9.67
N SER A 378 -44.87 24.47 10.64
CA SER A 378 -44.72 23.14 11.24
C SER A 378 -44.83 21.90 10.32
N GLN A 379 -45.16 22.07 9.06
CA GLN A 379 -45.11 21.01 8.03
C GLN A 379 -43.73 20.85 7.32
N VAL A 380 -42.78 21.71 7.62
CA VAL A 380 -41.51 21.88 6.91
C VAL A 380 -40.46 20.81 7.25
N GLN A 381 -40.59 20.16 8.41
CA GLN A 381 -39.64 19.07 8.75
C GLN A 381 -39.79 17.86 7.82
N LEU A 382 -41.02 17.53 7.39
CA LEU A 382 -41.25 16.44 6.46
C LEU A 382 -40.78 16.80 5.03
N PHE A 383 -41.07 18.05 4.60
CA PHE A 383 -40.64 18.56 3.30
C PHE A 383 -39.12 18.74 3.24
N GLY A 384 -38.51 19.25 4.30
CA GLY A 384 -37.04 19.33 4.42
C GLY A 384 -36.35 17.97 4.32
N ARG A 385 -36.90 16.95 4.97
CA ARG A 385 -36.41 15.56 4.86
C ARG A 385 -36.58 15.02 3.43
N LEU A 386 -37.71 15.28 2.79
CA LEU A 386 -37.98 14.87 1.40
C LEU A 386 -37.00 15.54 0.44
N VAL A 387 -36.79 16.86 0.55
CA VAL A 387 -35.83 17.62 -0.28
C VAL A 387 -34.41 17.10 -0.09
N ILE A 388 -34.00 16.82 1.14
CA ILE A 388 -32.69 16.22 1.44
C ILE A 388 -32.61 14.83 0.81
N HIS A 389 -33.66 14.02 0.92
CA HIS A 389 -33.67 12.67 0.36
C HIS A 389 -33.60 12.70 -1.19
N VAL A 390 -34.37 13.56 -1.84
CA VAL A 390 -34.33 13.76 -3.28
C VAL A 390 -32.95 14.27 -3.72
N TYR A 391 -32.37 15.22 -2.99
CA TYR A 391 -31.02 15.71 -3.27
C TYR A 391 -29.96 14.59 -3.14
N MET A 392 -30.03 13.77 -2.10
CA MET A 392 -29.12 12.65 -1.89
C MET A 392 -29.26 11.60 -3.00
N SER A 393 -30.50 11.24 -3.37
CA SER A 393 -30.77 10.30 -4.46
C SER A 393 -30.30 10.83 -5.81
N PHE A 394 -30.49 12.13 -6.10
CA PHE A 394 -29.96 12.79 -7.28
C PHE A 394 -28.42 12.83 -7.26
N GLN A 395 -27.81 13.10 -6.10
CA GLN A 395 -26.36 13.07 -5.94
C GLN A 395 -25.80 11.66 -6.21
N ASP A 396 -26.44 10.61 -5.68
CA ASP A 396 -26.04 9.23 -5.92
C ASP A 396 -26.12 8.85 -7.40
N LEU A 397 -27.19 9.29 -8.09
CA LEU A 397 -27.35 9.11 -9.52
C LEU A 397 -26.24 9.81 -10.33
N VAL A 398 -25.89 11.04 -9.96
CA VAL A 398 -24.83 11.81 -10.60
C VAL A 398 -23.46 11.20 -10.35
N ILE A 399 -23.20 10.74 -9.12
CA ILE A 399 -21.93 10.07 -8.75
C ILE A 399 -21.77 8.75 -9.50
N SER A 400 -22.86 7.98 -9.67
CA SER A 400 -22.81 6.69 -10.37
C SER A 400 -22.54 6.84 -11.87
N ASN A 401 -23.06 7.90 -12.50
CA ASN A 401 -23.00 8.07 -13.95
C ASN A 401 -21.84 8.96 -14.46
N LEU A 402 -21.25 9.80 -13.61
CA LEU A 402 -20.17 10.71 -13.97
C LEU A 402 -18.86 10.34 -13.32
N SER A 403 -17.95 9.68 -14.05
CA SER A 403 -16.66 9.19 -13.55
C SER A 403 -15.81 10.26 -12.87
N GLY A 404 -15.80 11.50 -13.40
CA GLY A 404 -15.05 12.61 -12.80
C GLY A 404 -15.59 13.06 -11.44
N ILE A 405 -16.91 13.03 -11.25
CA ILE A 405 -17.54 13.37 -9.96
C ILE A 405 -17.33 12.24 -8.96
N ARG A 406 -17.40 11.00 -9.40
CA ARG A 406 -17.09 9.81 -8.59
C ARG A 406 -15.65 9.85 -8.06
N GLU A 407 -14.69 10.27 -8.89
CA GLU A 407 -13.29 10.46 -8.44
C GLU A 407 -13.20 11.49 -7.30
N ILE A 408 -13.84 12.66 -7.46
CA ILE A 408 -13.83 13.73 -6.45
C ILE A 408 -14.52 13.26 -5.16
N TYR A 409 -15.62 12.54 -5.28
CA TYR A 409 -16.35 11.97 -4.13
C TYR A 409 -15.48 10.96 -3.36
N ASN A 410 -14.83 10.03 -4.08
CA ASN A 410 -13.93 9.04 -3.48
C ASN A 410 -12.74 9.71 -2.77
N LYS A 411 -12.13 10.72 -3.40
CA LYS A 411 -11.06 11.49 -2.76
C LYS A 411 -11.54 12.24 -1.52
N LYS A 412 -12.74 12.84 -1.57
CA LYS A 412 -13.33 13.50 -0.40
C LYS A 412 -13.57 12.52 0.74
N MET A 413 -14.05 11.30 0.43
CA MET A 413 -14.20 10.23 1.40
C MET A 413 -12.85 9.83 2.01
N THR A 414 -11.82 9.65 1.18
CA THR A 414 -10.47 9.35 1.64
C THR A 414 -9.91 10.43 2.57
N HIS A 415 -10.02 11.72 2.19
CA HIS A 415 -9.59 12.84 3.04
C HIS A 415 -10.30 12.82 4.40
N ARG A 416 -11.60 12.53 4.42
CA ARG A 416 -12.35 12.44 5.67
C ARG A 416 -11.86 11.30 6.57
N LEU A 417 -11.65 10.09 6.00
CA LEU A 417 -11.10 8.95 6.75
C LEU A 417 -9.73 9.26 7.33
N VAL A 418 -8.86 9.89 6.55
CA VAL A 418 -7.50 10.27 6.98
C VAL A 418 -7.54 11.34 8.07
N LEU A 419 -8.44 12.31 8.00
CA LEU A 419 -8.64 13.30 9.07
C LEU A 419 -9.13 12.65 10.37
N GLU A 420 -10.00 11.66 10.30
CA GLU A 420 -10.43 10.90 11.49
C GLU A 420 -9.29 10.06 12.08
N ILE A 421 -8.47 9.43 11.23
CA ILE A 421 -7.24 8.75 11.69
C ILE A 421 -6.32 9.75 12.39
N LEU A 422 -6.10 10.92 11.79
CA LEU A 422 -5.28 11.97 12.36
C LEU A 422 -5.84 12.46 13.71
N ASN A 423 -7.17 12.57 13.84
CA ASN A 423 -7.83 12.92 15.09
C ASN A 423 -7.64 11.86 16.18
N CYS A 424 -7.76 10.57 15.83
CA CYS A 424 -7.46 9.49 16.77
C CYS A 424 -5.99 9.52 17.24
N LEU A 425 -5.06 9.81 16.34
CA LEU A 425 -3.63 9.95 16.66
C LEU A 425 -3.36 11.18 17.52
N TYR A 426 -4.00 12.32 17.21
CA TYR A 426 -3.95 13.55 18.00
C TYR A 426 -4.33 13.31 19.47
N GLN A 427 -5.48 12.67 19.72
CA GLN A 427 -5.96 12.37 21.07
C GLN A 427 -4.99 11.46 21.86
N ARG A 428 -4.24 10.60 21.18
CA ARG A 428 -3.24 9.73 21.81
C ARG A 428 -1.96 10.47 22.14
N ILE A 429 -1.45 11.25 21.18
CA ILE A 429 -0.22 12.03 21.35
C ILE A 429 -0.33 13.02 22.51
N GLN A 430 -1.51 13.57 22.78
CA GLN A 430 -1.75 14.43 23.96
C GLN A 430 -1.45 13.73 25.29
N LYS A 431 -1.57 12.41 25.35
CA LYS A 431 -1.39 11.61 26.57
C LYS A 431 0.00 10.98 26.68
N PHE A 432 0.80 11.05 25.61
CA PHE A 432 2.12 10.40 25.56
C PHE A 432 3.15 11.15 26.37
N LYS A 433 4.00 10.37 27.06
CA LYS A 433 5.23 10.86 27.68
C LYS A 433 6.32 11.03 26.60
N GLU A 434 7.38 11.75 26.96
CA GLU A 434 8.51 12.01 26.05
C GLU A 434 9.14 10.71 25.49
N SER A 435 9.28 9.66 26.32
CA SER A 435 9.79 8.35 25.88
C SER A 435 8.92 7.71 24.81
N GLU A 436 7.59 7.77 24.97
CA GLU A 436 6.62 7.21 24.03
C GLU A 436 6.59 7.98 22.71
N LEU A 437 6.77 9.32 22.75
CA LEU A 437 6.89 10.16 21.56
C LEU A 437 8.12 9.79 20.72
N ARG A 438 9.26 9.51 21.38
CA ARG A 438 10.47 9.07 20.69
C ARG A 438 10.33 7.67 20.10
N GLU A 439 9.75 6.73 20.85
CA GLU A 439 9.47 5.38 20.36
C GLU A 439 8.52 5.38 19.17
N ALA A 440 7.49 6.23 19.19
CA ALA A 440 6.56 6.42 18.08
C ALA A 440 7.14 7.21 16.90
N SER A 441 8.42 7.61 16.97
CA SER A 441 9.10 8.46 15.96
C SER A 441 8.33 9.75 15.65
N ALA A 442 7.67 10.35 16.65
CA ALA A 442 6.84 11.53 16.45
C ALA A 442 7.65 12.74 15.95
N TYR A 443 8.87 12.93 16.44
CA TYR A 443 9.79 13.98 16.00
C TYR A 443 10.21 13.79 14.55
N ASP A 444 10.58 12.56 14.15
CA ASP A 444 10.92 12.24 12.76
C ASP A 444 9.72 12.41 11.82
N ALA A 445 8.52 12.05 12.28
CA ALA A 445 7.28 12.26 11.53
C ALA A 445 7.02 13.75 11.28
N MET A 446 7.27 14.64 12.26
CA MET A 446 7.15 16.09 12.08
C MET A 446 8.11 16.62 11.01
N LEU A 447 9.36 16.14 11.01
CA LEU A 447 10.35 16.53 10.00
C LEU A 447 9.96 16.03 8.60
N GLN A 448 9.40 14.82 8.50
CA GLN A 448 8.89 14.31 7.22
C GLN A 448 7.67 15.08 6.74
N ALA A 449 6.73 15.39 7.63
CA ALA A 449 5.58 16.24 7.29
C ALA A 449 6.03 17.61 6.73
N ALA A 450 7.07 18.19 7.32
CA ALA A 450 7.63 19.43 6.84
C ALA A 450 8.30 19.31 5.46
N LYS A 451 9.01 18.22 5.19
CA LYS A 451 9.60 17.92 3.88
C LYS A 451 8.55 17.81 2.79
N HIS A 452 7.45 17.16 3.10
CA HIS A 452 6.38 16.87 2.14
C HIS A 452 5.27 17.92 2.10
N GLY A 453 5.30 18.93 2.99
CA GLY A 453 4.30 20.00 3.02
C GLY A 453 2.96 19.59 3.64
N ASN A 454 2.93 18.58 4.51
CA ASN A 454 1.71 18.08 5.15
C ASN A 454 1.32 18.97 6.33
N ILE A 455 0.62 20.07 6.04
CA ILE A 455 0.29 21.10 7.03
C ILE A 455 -0.75 20.60 8.05
N GLU A 456 -1.74 19.82 7.63
CA GLU A 456 -2.77 19.29 8.52
C GLU A 456 -2.15 18.38 9.59
N PHE A 457 -1.17 17.55 9.20
CA PHE A 457 -0.44 16.72 10.14
C PHE A 457 0.35 17.57 11.15
N ILE A 458 1.11 18.57 10.68
CA ILE A 458 1.90 19.46 11.53
C ILE A 458 0.99 20.20 12.51
N ASP A 459 -0.14 20.74 12.03
CA ASP A 459 -1.10 21.47 12.85
C ASP A 459 -1.73 20.59 13.95
N ALA A 460 -2.10 19.37 13.60
CA ALA A 460 -2.65 18.44 14.58
C ALA A 460 -1.60 18.07 15.64
N MET A 461 -0.40 17.71 15.23
CA MET A 461 0.66 17.26 16.15
C MET A 461 1.16 18.39 17.07
N ARG A 462 1.37 19.62 16.55
CA ARG A 462 1.78 20.78 17.38
C ARG A 462 0.70 21.20 18.40
N LYS A 463 -0.58 21.01 18.08
CA LYS A 463 -1.68 21.24 19.01
C LYS A 463 -1.79 20.13 20.08
N ALA A 464 -1.44 18.90 19.72
CA ALA A 464 -1.39 17.79 20.65
C ALA A 464 -0.24 17.94 21.64
N ASN A 465 0.95 18.26 21.12
CA ASN A 465 2.15 18.51 21.91
C ASN A 465 3.00 19.60 21.23
N PRO A 466 3.08 20.82 21.81
CA PRO A 466 3.83 21.94 21.23
C PRO A 466 5.33 21.67 21.08
N ASP A 467 5.91 20.78 21.88
CA ASP A 467 7.35 20.46 21.83
C ASP A 467 7.75 19.74 20.54
N LEU A 468 6.81 19.08 19.87
CA LEU A 468 7.03 18.46 18.57
C LEU A 468 7.42 19.47 17.47
N LEU A 469 7.05 20.73 17.63
CA LEU A 469 7.45 21.80 16.69
C LEU A 469 8.96 22.04 16.69
N TRP A 470 9.66 21.67 17.76
CA TRP A 470 11.10 21.87 17.94
C TRP A 470 11.93 20.67 17.50
N ALA A 471 11.33 19.71 16.82
CA ALA A 471 12.01 18.57 16.22
C ALA A 471 13.22 18.99 15.39
N ILE A 472 14.33 18.28 15.54
CA ILE A 472 15.56 18.50 14.78
C ILE A 472 16.12 17.17 14.29
N ASP A 473 16.71 17.17 13.10
CA ASP A 473 17.42 16.02 12.54
C ASP A 473 18.88 15.94 13.02
N LYS A 474 19.61 14.94 12.53
CA LYS A 474 21.04 14.73 12.81
C LYS A 474 21.92 15.92 12.39
N ASN A 475 21.48 16.68 11.40
CA ASN A 475 22.16 17.88 10.89
C ASN A 475 21.71 19.16 11.61
N LYS A 476 21.04 19.06 12.76
CA LYS A 476 20.45 20.17 13.52
C LYS A 476 19.42 20.98 12.74
N ARG A 477 18.84 20.42 11.65
CA ARG A 477 17.82 21.06 10.83
C ARG A 477 16.44 20.81 11.43
N GLY A 478 15.70 21.88 11.64
CA GLY A 478 14.32 21.82 12.16
C GLY A 478 13.27 21.81 11.06
N ILE A 479 12.00 21.85 11.46
CA ILE A 479 10.82 21.86 10.59
C ILE A 479 10.91 22.99 9.54
N PHE A 480 11.26 24.20 9.95
CA PHE A 480 11.38 25.36 9.04
C PHE A 480 12.54 25.21 8.07
N SER A 481 13.67 24.64 8.50
CA SER A 481 14.81 24.32 7.62
C SER A 481 14.40 23.34 6.51
N HIS A 482 13.66 22.28 6.87
CA HIS A 482 13.16 21.32 5.90
C HIS A 482 12.08 21.92 4.99
N ALA A 483 11.21 22.79 5.50
CA ALA A 483 10.22 23.49 4.69
C ALA A 483 10.89 24.38 3.63
N ILE A 484 11.96 25.09 4.00
CA ILE A 484 12.74 25.95 3.08
C ILE A 484 13.41 25.09 2.01
N LEU A 485 14.16 24.07 2.39
CA LEU A 485 14.88 23.18 1.46
C LEU A 485 13.95 22.49 0.45
N ASN A 486 12.73 22.16 0.87
CA ASN A 486 11.76 21.46 0.03
C ASN A 486 10.67 22.39 -0.55
N ARG A 487 10.87 23.71 -0.51
CA ARG A 487 9.95 24.72 -1.10
C ARG A 487 8.51 24.66 -0.56
N GLN A 488 8.34 24.26 0.71
CA GLN A 488 7.03 24.11 1.35
C GLN A 488 6.56 25.44 1.97
N LYS A 489 6.02 26.33 1.12
CA LYS A 489 5.62 27.69 1.49
C LYS A 489 4.64 27.73 2.68
N VAL A 490 3.61 26.87 2.66
CA VAL A 490 2.55 26.86 3.67
C VAL A 490 3.11 26.47 5.04
N VAL A 491 4.02 25.49 5.08
CA VAL A 491 4.69 25.08 6.33
C VAL A 491 5.61 26.17 6.83
N PHE A 492 6.35 26.84 5.93
CA PHE A 492 7.23 27.95 6.33
C PHE A 492 6.44 29.13 6.91
N GLN A 493 5.24 29.41 6.38
CA GLN A 493 4.38 30.48 6.89
C GLN A 493 3.95 30.29 8.35
N LEU A 494 4.02 29.07 8.91
CA LEU A 494 3.78 28.84 10.34
C LEU A 494 4.73 29.59 11.26
N ILE A 495 5.87 30.06 10.76
CA ILE A 495 6.82 30.90 11.55
C ILE A 495 6.17 32.20 12.01
N HIS A 496 5.11 32.65 11.34
CA HIS A 496 4.33 33.85 11.66
C HIS A 496 3.10 33.56 12.55
N ASP A 497 2.87 32.28 12.90
CA ASP A 497 1.75 31.89 13.78
C ASP A 497 2.03 32.38 15.22
N GLU A 498 0.98 32.78 15.92
CA GLU A 498 1.06 33.29 17.29
C GLU A 498 1.73 32.31 18.26
N THR A 499 1.55 31.01 18.04
CA THR A 499 2.17 29.93 18.85
C THR A 499 3.68 29.88 18.74
N VAL A 500 4.24 30.40 17.65
CA VAL A 500 5.69 30.47 17.37
C VAL A 500 6.24 31.87 17.65
N ASN A 501 5.39 32.89 17.71
CA ASN A 501 5.78 34.30 17.73
C ASN A 501 6.77 34.64 18.86
N GLY A 502 6.56 34.10 20.09
CA GLY A 502 7.47 34.29 21.22
C GLY A 502 8.85 33.65 21.07
N ARG A 503 9.05 32.75 20.08
CA ARG A 503 10.33 32.05 19.82
C ARG A 503 10.83 32.24 18.39
N LYS A 504 10.25 33.17 17.63
CA LYS A 504 10.55 33.42 16.22
C LYS A 504 12.02 33.77 16.00
N GLU A 505 12.61 34.56 16.89
CA GLU A 505 14.02 34.93 16.83
C GLU A 505 14.94 33.72 17.05
N ILE A 506 14.57 32.81 17.96
CA ILE A 506 15.32 31.56 18.19
C ILE A 506 15.36 30.72 16.91
N VAL A 507 14.22 30.62 16.20
CA VAL A 507 14.14 29.87 14.93
C VAL A 507 14.99 30.56 13.86
N ARG A 508 14.94 31.87 13.75
CA ARG A 508 15.70 32.66 12.75
C ARG A 508 17.21 32.57 12.95
N CYS A 509 17.67 32.66 14.20
CA CYS A 509 19.07 32.59 14.54
C CYS A 509 19.66 31.16 14.53
N ARG A 510 18.82 30.12 14.35
CA ARG A 510 19.31 28.76 14.34
C ARG A 510 20.11 28.46 13.08
N VAL A 511 21.28 27.84 13.27
CA VAL A 511 22.13 27.33 12.20
C VAL A 511 22.12 25.79 12.20
N ASP A 512 22.31 25.18 11.03
CA ASP A 512 22.49 23.76 10.90
C ASP A 512 23.92 23.31 11.32
N ALA A 513 24.19 22.00 11.25
CA ALA A 513 25.49 21.42 11.59
C ALA A 513 26.65 21.96 10.69
N PHE A 514 26.32 22.58 9.56
CA PHE A 514 27.28 23.15 8.60
C PHE A 514 27.39 24.67 8.72
N GLY A 515 26.78 25.28 9.73
CA GLY A 515 26.75 26.72 9.92
C GLY A 515 25.76 27.49 9.02
N ASN A 516 24.88 26.78 8.30
CA ASN A 516 23.93 27.44 7.41
C ASN A 516 22.72 27.95 8.21
N SER A 517 22.42 29.22 8.10
CA SER A 517 21.17 29.83 8.55
C SER A 517 20.01 29.48 7.59
N LEU A 518 18.78 29.84 7.98
CA LEU A 518 17.61 29.66 7.12
C LEU A 518 17.77 30.33 5.75
N LEU A 519 18.47 31.49 5.72
CA LEU A 519 18.73 32.22 4.48
C LEU A 519 19.72 31.48 3.56
N HIS A 520 20.81 30.94 4.13
CA HIS A 520 21.73 30.08 3.37
C HIS A 520 21.00 28.87 2.78
N LEU A 521 20.10 28.24 3.55
CA LEU A 521 19.28 27.13 3.07
C LEU A 521 18.31 27.55 1.96
N ALA A 522 17.78 28.77 1.99
CA ALA A 522 16.92 29.30 0.94
C ALA A 522 17.68 29.53 -0.39
N GLY A 523 18.98 29.79 -0.33
CA GLY A 523 19.86 29.91 -1.50
C GLY A 523 20.21 28.59 -2.18
N ASN A 524 20.01 27.46 -1.53
CA ASN A 524 20.21 26.16 -2.16
C ASN A 524 19.15 25.90 -3.24
N LEU A 525 19.50 25.16 -4.30
CA LEU A 525 18.54 24.74 -5.32
C LEU A 525 17.43 23.88 -4.72
N GLY A 526 16.21 24.08 -5.22
CA GLY A 526 15.06 23.25 -4.85
C GLY A 526 15.23 21.79 -5.28
N PRO A 527 14.35 20.88 -4.78
CA PRO A 527 14.37 19.48 -5.19
C PRO A 527 14.21 19.32 -6.71
N SER A 528 14.98 18.40 -7.31
CA SER A 528 14.98 18.16 -8.77
C SER A 528 13.60 17.90 -9.35
N ALA A 529 12.74 17.18 -8.62
CA ALA A 529 11.36 16.91 -9.03
C ALA A 529 10.53 18.19 -9.19
N ASP A 530 10.77 19.23 -8.39
CA ASP A 530 10.08 20.52 -8.49
C ASP A 530 10.68 21.42 -9.58
N LEU A 531 11.97 21.29 -9.85
CA LEU A 531 12.64 21.99 -10.93
C LEU A 531 12.15 21.49 -12.29
N HIS A 532 12.02 20.18 -12.47
CA HIS A 532 11.57 19.56 -13.72
C HIS A 532 10.07 19.77 -14.04
N ARG A 533 9.26 20.19 -13.09
CA ARG A 533 7.85 20.51 -13.33
C ARG A 533 7.62 21.72 -14.23
N ARG A 534 8.63 22.55 -14.47
CA ARG A 534 8.53 23.73 -15.31
C ARG A 534 9.54 23.67 -16.45
N SER A 535 9.04 23.92 -17.65
CA SER A 535 9.89 24.01 -18.84
C SER A 535 10.61 25.37 -18.88
N GLY A 536 11.90 25.31 -19.12
CA GLY A 536 12.76 26.45 -19.38
C GLY A 536 13.55 26.97 -18.16
N PRO A 537 14.87 27.16 -18.34
CA PRO A 537 15.78 27.57 -17.26
C PRO A 537 15.41 28.94 -16.66
N ALA A 538 14.93 29.88 -17.48
CA ALA A 538 14.56 31.22 -17.06
C ALA A 538 13.40 31.21 -16.03
N LEU A 539 12.37 30.42 -16.26
CA LEU A 539 11.24 30.28 -15.33
C LEU A 539 11.63 29.55 -14.05
N GLN A 540 12.54 28.59 -14.15
CA GLN A 540 13.10 27.91 -12.98
C GLN A 540 13.88 28.90 -12.11
N MET A 541 14.78 29.67 -12.72
CA MET A 541 15.59 30.72 -12.04
C MET A 541 14.70 31.78 -11.40
N GLN A 542 13.69 32.28 -12.13
CA GLN A 542 12.74 33.27 -11.61
C GLN A 542 12.03 32.79 -10.35
N ARG A 543 11.63 31.52 -10.33
CA ARG A 543 10.97 30.89 -9.17
C ARG A 543 11.91 30.79 -7.98
N GLU A 544 13.16 30.38 -8.19
CA GLU A 544 14.15 30.26 -7.13
C GLU A 544 14.49 31.63 -6.54
N ILE A 545 14.62 32.67 -7.37
CA ILE A 545 14.83 34.07 -6.92
C ILE A 545 13.61 34.55 -6.11
N LEU A 546 12.38 34.27 -6.57
CA LEU A 546 11.16 34.60 -5.81
C LEU A 546 11.12 33.89 -4.47
N TRP A 547 11.50 32.62 -4.44
CA TRP A 547 11.59 31.86 -3.20
C TRP A 547 12.57 32.47 -2.22
N PHE A 548 13.77 32.83 -2.70
CA PHE A 548 14.77 33.50 -1.89
C PHE A 548 14.24 34.84 -1.34
N LYS A 549 13.63 35.68 -2.19
CA LYS A 549 13.04 36.97 -1.79
C LYS A 549 11.93 36.82 -0.72
N ILE A 550 11.07 35.83 -0.83
CA ILE A 550 10.03 35.55 0.19
C ILE A 550 10.67 35.28 1.55
N ASN A 551 11.78 34.55 1.57
CA ASN A 551 12.49 34.24 2.81
C ASN A 551 13.31 35.39 3.36
N THR A 552 13.84 36.29 2.50
CA THR A 552 14.54 37.52 2.93
C THR A 552 13.60 38.57 3.53
N GLY A 553 12.42 38.78 2.92
CA GLY A 553 11.39 39.69 3.45
C GLY A 553 10.85 39.27 4.84
N SER A 554 11.01 38.01 5.20
CA SER A 554 10.71 37.48 6.55
C SER A 554 11.89 37.70 7.53
N GLY A 555 13.04 38.25 7.08
CA GLY A 555 14.32 38.20 7.77
C GLY A 555 15.07 39.55 7.85
N GLU A 556 14.38 40.70 7.85
CA GLU A 556 15.05 41.99 7.80
C GLU A 556 16.06 42.32 8.94
N ASN A 557 16.32 41.42 9.90
CA ASN A 557 17.25 41.72 11.01
C ASN A 557 18.13 40.55 11.47
N CYS A 558 18.45 39.57 10.63
CA CYS A 558 19.45 38.55 10.98
C CYS A 558 20.61 38.55 9.97
N ALA A 559 21.35 39.65 9.86
CA ALA A 559 22.73 39.56 9.39
C ALA A 559 23.54 38.87 10.50
N PRO A 560 24.34 37.81 10.23
CA PRO A 560 25.32 37.36 11.20
C PRO A 560 26.29 38.53 11.43
N GLN A 561 26.38 39.01 12.67
CA GLN A 561 27.56 39.75 13.08
C GLN A 561 28.74 38.79 12.95
N VAL A 562 29.64 39.10 12.02
CA VAL A 562 30.91 38.41 11.81
C VAL A 562 31.78 38.60 13.05
#